data_ce2bdb8c4f4292c48acbfa6c638c0843
#
_entry.id   ce2bdb8c4f4292c48acbfa6c638c0843
#
_cell.length_a   1.000
_cell.length_b   1.000
_cell.length_c   1.000
_cell.angle_alpha   90.00
_cell.angle_beta   90.00
_cell.angle_gamma   90.00
#
_symmetry.space_group_name_H-M   'P 1'
#
loop_
_entity.id
_entity.type
_entity.pdbx_description
1 polymer ?
#
loop_
_entity_poly.entity_id
_entity_poly.type
_entity_poly.pdbx_seq_one_letter_code
_entity_poly.pdbx_strand_id
1 'polypeptide(L)'
;MVTRGFLPLLLVLGTACAPQAPTAPQSPPPSASEAVTPAPSAQPPRVASAPAAGKPAFRDCGELACKAFPTAGEAFDFALADSPRVLAIGEAHAQSDGPATASSTRRFMDGLLPRLAPRASDLVIELWLANGSCGKVEQKVAQQQTEVTKPQAASNQNEFVELGHRAKAAGIMPHALVPSCEQYEKIANAGAADIEQMLVMLKTVTARDVTQLLAKRGPERLVVAYGGAMHNDLVPREGRADFSFGPELAKATAGRYVELDLVIPEQIKDTEAWRALPWYPHYSKSSAGTDAYLLSWAPHAYVLIFPREPAAAEAKP
;
A
#
# COMPACT_ATOMS: atom_id res chain seq x y z
N MET A 1 22.02 43.87 53.27
CA MET A 1 21.12 45.06 53.24
C MET A 1 20.57 45.15 51.84
N VAL A 2 19.35 44.69 51.61
CA VAL A 2 18.51 45.16 50.53
C VAL A 2 17.10 44.67 50.81
N THR A 3 16.23 45.56 50.78
CA THR A 3 14.85 45.62 51.25
C THR A 3 13.90 44.77 50.36
N ARG A 4 12.99 44.06 51.03
CA ARG A 4 11.82 43.36 50.48
C ARG A 4 10.72 44.42 50.15
N GLY A 5 10.24 44.44 48.92
CA GLY A 5 9.01 45.12 48.53
C GLY A 5 7.89 44.10 48.35
N PHE A 6 6.90 44.18 49.23
CA PHE A 6 5.60 43.52 49.12
C PHE A 6 4.67 44.39 48.22
N LEU A 7 4.01 43.78 47.27
CA LEU A 7 2.90 44.44 46.57
C LEU A 7 1.65 43.53 46.66
N PRO A 8 0.46 44.11 46.89
CA PRO A 8 -0.71 43.36 47.32
C PRO A 8 -1.47 42.72 46.16
N LEU A 9 -2.03 41.58 46.45
CA LEU A 9 -2.95 40.79 45.67
C LEU A 9 -4.31 41.50 45.56
N LEU A 10 -4.69 41.91 44.37
CA LEU A 10 -6.07 42.36 44.07
C LEU A 10 -6.87 41.14 43.57
N LEU A 11 -7.85 40.78 44.42
CA LEU A 11 -8.85 39.76 44.10
C LEU A 11 -9.93 40.39 43.24
N VAL A 12 -10.05 40.04 41.96
CA VAL A 12 -11.17 40.39 41.11
C VAL A 12 -12.12 39.19 41.03
N LEU A 13 -13.24 39.27 41.69
CA LEU A 13 -14.36 38.35 41.57
C LEU A 13 -15.05 38.58 40.22
N GLY A 14 -14.78 37.75 39.24
CA GLY A 14 -15.50 37.71 37.98
C GLY A 14 -16.63 36.69 38.05
N THR A 15 -17.86 37.18 37.97
CA THR A 15 -19.09 36.37 37.85
C THR A 15 -19.07 35.55 36.57
N ALA A 16 -19.07 34.25 36.70
CA ALA A 16 -19.17 33.30 35.59
C ALA A 16 -20.63 33.25 35.09
N CYS A 17 -20.86 33.77 33.88
CA CYS A 17 -22.06 33.43 33.10
C CYS A 17 -21.83 32.04 32.47
N ALA A 18 -22.61 31.07 32.90
CA ALA A 18 -22.64 29.74 32.27
C ALA A 18 -23.35 29.82 30.92
N PRO A 19 -22.78 29.26 29.83
CA PRO A 19 -23.53 29.15 28.58
C PRO A 19 -24.61 28.09 28.68
N GLN A 20 -25.85 28.45 28.32
CA GLN A 20 -26.96 27.51 28.18
C GLN A 20 -26.68 26.55 26.99
N ALA A 21 -26.85 25.27 27.25
CA ALA A 21 -26.78 24.21 26.22
C ALA A 21 -27.97 24.39 25.25
N PRO A 22 -27.77 24.19 23.94
CA PRO A 22 -28.83 24.18 22.96
C PRO A 22 -29.77 22.98 23.19
N THR A 23 -31.06 23.25 23.31
CA THR A 23 -32.13 22.24 23.36
C THR A 23 -32.19 21.49 22.04
N ALA A 24 -32.03 20.16 22.10
CA ALA A 24 -32.22 19.29 20.96
C ALA A 24 -33.67 19.32 20.44
N PRO A 25 -33.89 19.27 19.12
CA PRO A 25 -35.23 19.20 18.56
C PRO A 25 -35.86 17.83 18.88
N GLN A 26 -37.10 17.88 19.41
CA GLN A 26 -37.91 16.70 19.69
C GLN A 26 -38.36 16.05 18.37
N SER A 27 -38.11 14.74 18.26
CA SER A 27 -38.60 13.92 17.16
C SER A 27 -40.12 13.77 17.21
N PRO A 28 -40.82 13.78 16.07
CA PRO A 28 -42.26 13.54 16.04
C PRO A 28 -42.60 12.08 16.39
N PRO A 29 -43.82 11.80 16.90
CA PRO A 29 -44.25 10.47 17.28
C PRO A 29 -44.38 9.52 16.07
N PRO A 30 -44.17 8.25 16.24
CA PRO A 30 -44.24 7.28 15.15
C PRO A 30 -45.69 7.15 14.63
N SER A 31 -45.84 7.34 13.32
CA SER A 31 -47.07 7.12 12.59
C SER A 31 -47.39 5.63 12.54
N ALA A 32 -48.68 5.27 12.60
CA ALA A 32 -49.15 3.92 12.66
C ALA A 32 -48.67 3.05 11.49
N SER A 33 -48.21 1.84 11.83
CA SER A 33 -47.70 0.81 10.94
C SER A 33 -48.82 0.30 10.03
N GLU A 34 -48.75 0.55 8.75
CA GLU A 34 -49.45 -0.20 7.73
C GLU A 34 -48.79 -1.56 7.52
N ALA A 35 -49.57 -2.62 7.58
CA ALA A 35 -49.11 -3.98 7.36
C ALA A 35 -48.65 -4.19 5.92
N VAL A 36 -47.33 -4.28 5.74
CA VAL A 36 -46.72 -4.61 4.45
C VAL A 36 -46.77 -6.11 4.24
N THR A 37 -47.53 -6.55 3.25
CA THR A 37 -47.56 -7.92 2.74
C THR A 37 -46.16 -8.28 2.20
N PRO A 38 -45.55 -9.42 2.58
CA PRO A 38 -44.26 -9.81 2.08
C PRO A 38 -44.28 -10.07 0.57
N ALA A 39 -43.49 -9.34 -0.18
CA ALA A 39 -43.23 -9.60 -1.59
C ALA A 39 -42.45 -10.93 -1.75
N PRO A 40 -42.65 -11.67 -2.85
CA PRO A 40 -41.94 -12.93 -3.10
C PRO A 40 -40.44 -12.67 -3.19
N SER A 41 -39.68 -13.45 -2.41
CA SER A 41 -38.22 -13.42 -2.34
C SER A 41 -37.61 -13.63 -3.74
N ALA A 42 -37.04 -12.58 -4.30
CA ALA A 42 -36.25 -12.69 -5.52
C ALA A 42 -34.97 -13.50 -5.21
N GLN A 43 -34.81 -14.64 -5.89
CA GLN A 43 -33.58 -15.42 -5.85
C GLN A 43 -32.41 -14.50 -6.26
N PRO A 44 -31.26 -14.54 -5.53
CA PRO A 44 -30.09 -13.79 -5.95
C PRO A 44 -29.66 -14.25 -7.34
N PRO A 45 -29.20 -13.35 -8.21
CA PRO A 45 -28.73 -13.71 -9.54
C PRO A 45 -27.63 -14.76 -9.40
N ARG A 46 -27.80 -15.89 -10.11
CA ARG A 46 -26.75 -16.90 -10.24
C ARG A 46 -25.50 -16.18 -10.79
N VAL A 47 -24.49 -16.09 -9.96
CA VAL A 47 -23.15 -15.68 -10.42
C VAL A 47 -22.74 -16.73 -11.46
N ALA A 48 -22.65 -16.31 -12.70
CA ALA A 48 -22.12 -17.15 -13.77
C ALA A 48 -20.73 -17.63 -13.32
N SER A 49 -20.54 -18.93 -13.26
CA SER A 49 -19.22 -19.53 -12.99
C SER A 49 -18.26 -18.96 -14.00
N ALA A 50 -17.20 -18.30 -13.53
CA ALA A 50 -16.12 -17.85 -14.41
C ALA A 50 -15.64 -19.05 -15.23
N PRO A 51 -15.38 -18.87 -16.54
CA PRO A 51 -14.83 -19.94 -17.36
C PRO A 51 -13.53 -20.43 -16.71
N ALA A 52 -13.37 -21.76 -16.65
CA ALA A 52 -12.14 -22.38 -16.17
C ALA A 52 -10.96 -21.73 -16.90
N ALA A 53 -10.10 -21.03 -16.15
CA ALA A 53 -8.96 -20.34 -16.71
C ALA A 53 -8.05 -21.36 -17.39
N GLY A 54 -8.02 -21.36 -18.73
CA GLY A 54 -6.98 -22.04 -19.50
C GLY A 54 -5.62 -21.57 -18.98
N LYS A 55 -4.57 -22.43 -19.09
CA LYS A 55 -3.22 -21.99 -18.74
C LYS A 55 -2.92 -20.67 -19.47
N PRO A 56 -2.43 -19.63 -18.76
CA PRO A 56 -2.17 -18.34 -19.39
C PRO A 56 -1.21 -18.54 -20.57
N ALA A 57 -1.58 -18.04 -21.72
CA ALA A 57 -0.74 -18.09 -22.90
C ALA A 57 0.40 -17.09 -22.70
N PHE A 58 1.64 -17.55 -22.68
CA PHE A 58 2.83 -16.69 -22.64
C PHE A 58 3.86 -17.18 -23.66
N ARG A 59 4.80 -16.34 -24.00
CA ARG A 59 6.01 -16.68 -24.76
C ARG A 59 7.24 -16.33 -23.95
N ASP A 60 8.25 -17.15 -24.05
CA ASP A 60 9.54 -16.85 -23.43
C ASP A 60 10.17 -15.62 -24.10
N CYS A 61 10.80 -14.76 -23.30
CA CYS A 61 11.32 -13.47 -23.77
C CYS A 61 12.77 -13.18 -23.38
N GLY A 62 13.50 -14.18 -22.93
CA GLY A 62 14.94 -14.07 -22.65
C GLY A 62 15.34 -14.59 -21.29
N GLU A 63 16.34 -13.96 -20.70
CA GLU A 63 16.94 -14.35 -19.42
C GLU A 63 15.99 -14.08 -18.23
N LEU A 64 16.40 -14.46 -17.02
CA LEU A 64 15.61 -14.35 -15.80
C LEU A 64 14.23 -15.00 -15.90
N ALA A 65 14.13 -16.15 -16.57
CA ALA A 65 12.86 -16.82 -16.82
C ALA A 65 11.76 -15.86 -17.35
N CYS A 66 12.15 -14.89 -18.14
CA CYS A 66 11.27 -13.85 -18.69
C CYS A 66 10.10 -14.46 -19.47
N LYS A 67 8.90 -14.03 -19.16
CA LYS A 67 7.66 -14.39 -19.84
C LYS A 67 6.92 -13.15 -20.29
N ALA A 68 6.55 -13.11 -21.56
CA ALA A 68 5.72 -12.07 -22.13
C ALA A 68 4.27 -12.55 -22.18
N PHE A 69 3.36 -11.76 -21.63
CA PHE A 69 1.93 -12.03 -21.57
C PHE A 69 1.15 -10.97 -22.34
N PRO A 70 0.01 -11.32 -22.94
CA PRO A 70 -0.86 -10.35 -23.60
C PRO A 70 -1.35 -9.24 -22.65
N THR A 71 -1.49 -9.55 -21.35
CA THR A 71 -1.99 -8.59 -20.36
C THR A 71 -1.20 -8.70 -19.03
N ALA A 72 -1.13 -7.59 -18.29
CA ALA A 72 -0.58 -7.58 -16.93
C ALA A 72 -1.37 -8.50 -15.97
N GLY A 73 -2.68 -8.65 -16.21
CA GLY A 73 -3.52 -9.54 -15.41
C GLY A 73 -3.14 -11.01 -15.55
N GLU A 74 -2.80 -11.48 -16.75
CA GLU A 74 -2.35 -12.87 -16.98
C GLU A 74 -0.96 -13.11 -16.37
N ALA A 75 -0.05 -12.14 -16.46
CA ALA A 75 1.25 -12.19 -15.80
C ALA A 75 1.10 -12.26 -14.27
N PHE A 76 0.18 -11.48 -13.73
CA PHE A 76 -0.15 -11.48 -12.31
C PHE A 76 -0.74 -12.81 -11.83
N ASP A 77 -1.69 -13.38 -12.57
CA ASP A 77 -2.27 -14.69 -12.25
C ASP A 77 -1.20 -15.79 -12.29
N PHE A 78 -0.23 -15.70 -13.22
CA PHE A 78 0.90 -16.61 -13.29
C PHE A 78 1.80 -16.52 -12.05
N ALA A 79 2.14 -15.32 -11.59
CA ALA A 79 2.92 -15.11 -10.37
C ALA A 79 2.22 -15.66 -9.11
N LEU A 80 0.91 -15.78 -9.13
CA LEU A 80 0.08 -16.29 -8.02
C LEU A 80 -0.30 -17.77 -8.15
N ALA A 81 0.21 -18.49 -9.17
CA ALA A 81 -0.19 -19.87 -9.46
C ALA A 81 0.10 -20.84 -8.29
N ASP A 82 1.18 -20.60 -7.55
CA ASP A 82 1.60 -21.45 -6.42
C ASP A 82 0.83 -21.18 -5.12
N SER A 83 -0.25 -20.40 -5.19
CA SER A 83 -1.14 -20.10 -4.05
C SER A 83 -0.38 -19.63 -2.80
N PRO A 84 0.31 -18.49 -2.87
CA PRO A 84 1.05 -17.94 -1.73
C PRO A 84 0.13 -17.60 -0.56
N ARG A 85 0.70 -17.58 0.65
CA ARG A 85 0.05 -17.06 1.86
C ARG A 85 0.28 -15.57 2.05
N VAL A 86 1.39 -15.06 1.52
CA VAL A 86 1.72 -13.64 1.46
C VAL A 86 2.09 -13.28 0.04
N LEU A 87 1.43 -12.25 -0.47
CA LEU A 87 1.85 -11.52 -1.67
C LEU A 87 2.33 -10.14 -1.23
N ALA A 88 3.60 -9.88 -1.41
CA ALA A 88 4.19 -8.58 -1.13
C ALA A 88 4.42 -7.83 -2.43
N ILE A 89 3.69 -6.76 -2.61
CA ILE A 89 3.72 -5.93 -3.81
C ILE A 89 4.56 -4.70 -3.53
N GLY A 90 5.62 -4.56 -4.32
CA GLY A 90 6.50 -3.40 -4.31
C GLY A 90 6.23 -2.46 -5.48
N GLU A 91 6.37 -1.18 -5.27
CA GLU A 91 6.31 -0.19 -6.34
C GLU A 91 7.41 0.86 -6.24
N ALA A 92 7.76 1.46 -7.37
CA ALA A 92 8.50 2.72 -7.38
C ALA A 92 7.48 3.86 -7.25
N HIS A 93 7.51 4.59 -6.13
CA HIS A 93 6.60 5.73 -5.93
C HIS A 93 6.71 6.73 -7.08
N ALA A 94 5.59 7.18 -7.60
CA ALA A 94 5.56 8.20 -8.63
C ALA A 94 6.29 9.47 -8.15
N GLN A 95 7.10 10.05 -9.01
CA GLN A 95 7.88 11.26 -8.71
C GLN A 95 7.16 12.50 -9.25
N SER A 96 7.37 13.64 -8.59
CA SER A 96 6.73 14.91 -8.98
C SER A 96 7.16 15.40 -10.37
N ASP A 97 8.36 15.00 -10.81
CA ASP A 97 8.93 15.26 -12.14
C ASP A 97 8.77 14.08 -13.13
N GLY A 98 7.98 13.08 -12.73
CA GLY A 98 7.76 11.87 -13.51
C GLY A 98 6.89 12.09 -14.76
N PRO A 99 6.83 11.10 -15.66
CA PRO A 99 5.99 11.16 -16.84
C PRO A 99 4.51 11.25 -16.48
N ALA A 100 3.73 11.95 -17.31
CA ALA A 100 2.27 12.02 -17.18
C ALA A 100 1.64 10.70 -17.63
N THR A 101 1.73 9.67 -16.82
CA THR A 101 1.17 8.33 -17.03
C THR A 101 0.55 7.82 -15.73
N ALA A 102 -0.34 6.84 -15.83
CA ALA A 102 -0.94 6.23 -14.64
C ALA A 102 0.15 5.60 -13.75
N SER A 103 0.10 5.86 -12.44
CA SER A 103 1.02 5.29 -11.45
C SER A 103 0.92 3.76 -11.36
N SER A 104 1.92 3.11 -10.77
CA SER A 104 1.85 1.67 -10.44
C SER A 104 0.63 1.35 -9.60
N THR A 105 0.34 2.19 -8.59
CA THR A 105 -0.82 2.03 -7.71
C THR A 105 -2.14 2.13 -8.49
N ARG A 106 -2.26 3.09 -9.41
CA ARG A 106 -3.44 3.23 -10.27
C ARG A 106 -3.63 2.01 -11.15
N ARG A 107 -2.57 1.57 -11.86
CA ARG A 107 -2.62 0.36 -12.72
C ARG A 107 -2.93 -0.91 -11.91
N PHE A 108 -2.40 -1.01 -10.69
CA PHE A 108 -2.72 -2.10 -9.78
C PHE A 108 -4.21 -2.09 -9.40
N MET A 109 -4.73 -0.95 -8.96
CA MET A 109 -6.14 -0.81 -8.58
C MET A 109 -7.10 -1.16 -9.72
N ASP A 110 -6.78 -0.74 -10.94
CA ASP A 110 -7.68 -0.89 -12.09
C ASP A 110 -7.61 -2.30 -12.69
N GLY A 111 -6.43 -2.94 -12.74
CA GLY A 111 -6.22 -4.19 -13.46
C GLY A 111 -5.97 -5.43 -12.59
N LEU A 112 -5.34 -5.28 -11.42
CA LEU A 112 -4.85 -6.42 -10.64
C LEU A 112 -5.61 -6.65 -9.33
N LEU A 113 -6.01 -5.59 -8.62
CA LEU A 113 -6.74 -5.69 -7.37
C LEU A 113 -8.03 -6.52 -7.49
N PRO A 114 -8.87 -6.41 -8.53
CA PRO A 114 -10.07 -7.24 -8.67
C PRO A 114 -9.76 -8.75 -8.74
N ARG A 115 -8.57 -9.13 -9.20
CA ARG A 115 -8.13 -10.53 -9.29
C ARG A 115 -7.78 -11.14 -7.93
N LEU A 116 -7.54 -10.31 -6.93
CA LEU A 116 -7.28 -10.73 -5.54
C LEU A 116 -8.55 -11.02 -4.76
N ALA A 117 -9.68 -10.42 -5.11
CA ALA A 117 -10.94 -10.54 -4.38
C ALA A 117 -11.36 -12.00 -4.03
N PRO A 118 -11.18 -13.00 -4.90
CA PRO A 118 -11.57 -14.38 -4.58
C PRO A 118 -10.69 -15.06 -3.51
N ARG A 119 -9.45 -14.59 -3.31
CA ARG A 119 -8.43 -15.28 -2.49
C ARG A 119 -7.88 -14.47 -1.33
N ALA A 120 -7.75 -13.15 -1.48
CA ALA A 120 -7.22 -12.27 -0.43
C ALA A 120 -8.27 -11.98 0.64
N SER A 121 -7.83 -11.95 1.89
CA SER A 121 -8.66 -11.52 3.03
C SER A 121 -8.31 -10.13 3.53
N ASP A 122 -7.04 -9.78 3.46
CA ASP A 122 -6.49 -8.57 4.07
C ASP A 122 -5.44 -7.92 3.16
N LEU A 123 -5.37 -6.59 3.21
CA LEU A 123 -4.37 -5.77 2.51
C LEU A 123 -3.73 -4.80 3.51
N VAL A 124 -2.46 -5.01 3.83
CA VAL A 124 -1.64 -4.07 4.60
C VAL A 124 -1.03 -3.07 3.64
N ILE A 125 -1.28 -1.79 3.84
CA ILE A 125 -0.83 -0.70 2.96
C ILE A 125 0.25 0.11 3.69
N GLU A 126 1.31 0.47 3.00
CA GLU A 126 2.36 1.36 3.49
C GLU A 126 1.86 2.80 3.62
N LEU A 127 0.83 2.95 4.42
CA LEU A 127 0.21 4.21 4.79
C LEU A 127 0.17 4.27 6.31
N TRP A 128 0.96 5.14 6.91
CA TRP A 128 0.80 5.39 8.33
C TRP A 128 0.08 6.71 8.56
N LEU A 129 -0.89 6.67 9.45
CA LEU A 129 -1.70 7.84 9.79
C LEU A 129 -1.37 8.28 11.21
N ALA A 130 -0.99 9.53 11.36
CA ALA A 130 -0.88 10.17 12.65
C ALA A 130 -2.26 10.20 13.31
N ASN A 131 -2.41 9.60 14.49
CA ASN A 131 -3.68 9.52 15.21
C ASN A 131 -3.70 10.37 16.49
N GLY A 132 -2.61 11.10 16.75
CA GLY A 132 -2.45 11.99 17.89
C GLY A 132 -2.13 11.27 19.22
N SER A 133 -2.04 9.93 19.22
CA SER A 133 -1.84 9.15 20.45
C SER A 133 -0.46 9.37 21.11
N CYS A 134 0.54 9.76 20.31
CA CYS A 134 1.91 9.99 20.77
C CYS A 134 2.27 11.48 20.88
N GLY A 135 1.32 12.39 20.71
CA GLY A 135 1.47 13.81 20.96
C GLY A 135 2.54 14.50 20.12
N LYS A 136 3.44 15.28 20.74
CA LYS A 136 4.43 16.10 20.02
C LYS A 136 5.45 15.30 19.23
N VAL A 137 5.79 14.09 19.65
CA VAL A 137 6.77 13.26 18.94
C VAL A 137 6.23 12.81 17.60
N GLU A 138 4.95 12.47 17.54
CA GLU A 138 4.26 12.11 16.31
C GLU A 138 4.22 13.28 15.32
N GLN A 139 3.95 14.50 15.80
CA GLN A 139 3.97 15.71 14.97
C GLN A 139 5.36 15.98 14.39
N LYS A 140 6.43 15.78 15.20
CA LYS A 140 7.82 15.94 14.71
C LYS A 140 8.14 14.95 13.60
N VAL A 141 7.76 13.68 13.76
CA VAL A 141 7.98 12.65 12.72
C VAL A 141 7.16 12.94 11.46
N ALA A 142 5.92 13.43 11.59
CA ALA A 142 5.12 13.83 10.43
C ALA A 142 5.79 14.95 9.63
N GLN A 143 6.47 15.91 10.28
CA GLN A 143 7.26 16.94 9.60
C GLN A 143 8.47 16.34 8.89
N GLN A 144 9.21 15.42 9.54
CA GLN A 144 10.34 14.72 8.93
C GLN A 144 9.90 13.90 7.71
N GLN A 145 8.78 13.19 7.81
CA GLN A 145 8.18 12.44 6.70
C GLN A 145 7.86 13.34 5.50
N THR A 146 7.30 14.53 5.76
CA THR A 146 6.98 15.49 4.70
C THR A 146 8.21 15.86 3.87
N GLU A 147 9.36 16.08 4.51
CA GLU A 147 10.61 16.39 3.79
C GLU A 147 11.10 15.20 2.96
N VAL A 148 10.99 13.97 3.47
CA VAL A 148 11.40 12.74 2.77
C VAL A 148 10.51 12.48 1.55
N THR A 149 9.21 12.73 1.66
CA THR A 149 8.24 12.48 0.59
C THR A 149 8.10 13.63 -0.41
N LYS A 150 8.74 14.78 -0.15
CA LYS A 150 8.67 15.98 -1.02
C LYS A 150 9.00 15.75 -2.50
N PRO A 151 9.96 14.88 -2.88
CA PRO A 151 10.22 14.55 -4.29
C PRO A 151 9.14 13.70 -4.94
N GLN A 152 8.28 13.07 -4.15
CA GLN A 152 7.23 12.19 -4.65
C GLN A 152 6.05 12.99 -5.22
N ALA A 153 5.26 12.37 -6.10
CA ALA A 153 4.03 12.96 -6.59
C ALA A 153 3.02 13.13 -5.43
N ALA A 154 2.37 14.29 -5.40
CA ALA A 154 1.35 14.59 -4.37
C ALA A 154 0.15 13.62 -4.41
N SER A 155 -0.05 12.91 -5.52
CA SER A 155 -1.10 11.89 -5.67
C SER A 155 -0.85 10.61 -4.89
N ASN A 156 0.41 10.25 -4.57
CA ASN A 156 0.75 8.94 -3.99
C ASN A 156 -0.05 8.63 -2.72
N GLN A 157 -0.09 9.56 -1.77
CA GLN A 157 -0.83 9.35 -0.53
C GLN A 157 -2.33 9.19 -0.76
N ASN A 158 -2.91 9.99 -1.67
CA ASN A 158 -4.32 9.89 -2.03
C ASN A 158 -4.64 8.56 -2.72
N GLU A 159 -3.74 8.07 -3.57
CA GLU A 159 -3.91 6.77 -4.22
C GLU A 159 -3.82 5.60 -3.23
N PHE A 160 -3.00 5.68 -2.20
CA PHE A 160 -2.97 4.66 -1.14
C PHE A 160 -4.26 4.66 -0.31
N VAL A 161 -4.84 5.82 -0.04
CA VAL A 161 -6.17 5.92 0.58
C VAL A 161 -7.25 5.33 -0.33
N GLU A 162 -7.23 5.68 -1.63
CA GLU A 162 -8.16 5.13 -2.62
C GLU A 162 -8.01 3.60 -2.74
N LEU A 163 -6.77 3.09 -2.74
CA LEU A 163 -6.50 1.65 -2.73
C LEU A 163 -7.19 0.95 -1.55
N GLY A 164 -7.12 1.54 -0.36
CA GLY A 164 -7.82 1.03 0.82
C GLY A 164 -9.34 0.97 0.62
N HIS A 165 -9.94 2.01 0.06
CA HIS A 165 -11.38 2.04 -0.23
C HIS A 165 -11.78 1.00 -1.28
N ARG A 166 -11.02 0.86 -2.37
CA ARG A 166 -11.28 -0.13 -3.41
C ARG A 166 -11.10 -1.57 -2.92
N ALA A 167 -10.07 -1.82 -2.11
CA ALA A 167 -9.87 -3.13 -1.48
C ALA A 167 -11.05 -3.51 -0.61
N LYS A 168 -11.54 -2.59 0.24
CA LYS A 168 -12.73 -2.79 1.06
C LYS A 168 -13.98 -3.08 0.23
N ALA A 169 -14.19 -2.35 -0.85
CA ALA A 169 -15.29 -2.58 -1.78
C ALA A 169 -15.21 -3.95 -2.47
N ALA A 170 -13.99 -4.46 -2.71
CA ALA A 170 -13.73 -5.80 -3.23
C ALA A 170 -13.79 -6.91 -2.17
N GLY A 171 -14.14 -6.60 -0.93
CA GLY A 171 -14.22 -7.57 0.18
C GLY A 171 -12.86 -7.92 0.82
N ILE A 172 -11.81 -7.15 0.53
CA ILE A 172 -10.47 -7.28 1.12
C ILE A 172 -10.33 -6.23 2.22
N MET A 173 -10.04 -6.64 3.47
CA MET A 173 -9.94 -5.72 4.60
C MET A 173 -8.63 -4.92 4.52
N PRO A 174 -8.68 -3.58 4.38
CA PRO A 174 -7.47 -2.75 4.38
C PRO A 174 -6.99 -2.45 5.79
N HIS A 175 -5.67 -2.40 5.96
CA HIS A 175 -4.98 -2.05 7.20
C HIS A 175 -3.91 -1.00 6.90
N ALA A 176 -4.01 0.17 7.51
CA ALA A 176 -2.93 1.15 7.54
C ALA A 176 -1.96 0.80 8.67
N LEU A 177 -0.71 1.22 8.55
CA LEU A 177 0.31 0.98 9.57
C LEU A 177 0.06 1.85 10.81
N VAL A 178 0.21 1.26 11.98
CA VAL A 178 0.08 1.95 13.27
C VAL A 178 1.38 1.78 14.06
N PRO A 179 2.35 2.72 13.91
CA PRO A 179 3.57 2.71 14.71
C PRO A 179 3.29 2.94 16.19
N SER A 180 4.16 2.42 17.05
CA SER A 180 4.13 2.71 18.50
C SER A 180 4.79 4.05 18.81
N CYS A 181 4.51 4.62 19.98
CA CYS A 181 5.18 5.85 20.42
C CYS A 181 6.70 5.67 20.55
N GLU A 182 7.18 4.49 20.94
CA GLU A 182 8.60 4.17 20.97
C GLU A 182 9.25 4.23 19.59
N GLN A 183 8.53 3.78 18.55
CA GLN A 183 9.01 3.87 17.16
C GLN A 183 9.06 5.34 16.70
N TYR A 184 8.06 6.14 17.04
CA TYR A 184 8.10 7.59 16.78
C TYR A 184 9.25 8.26 17.49
N GLU A 185 9.54 7.91 18.76
CA GLU A 185 10.66 8.44 19.51
C GLU A 185 12.02 8.09 18.89
N LYS A 186 12.18 6.85 18.41
CA LYS A 186 13.40 6.44 17.70
C LYS A 186 13.64 7.28 16.45
N ILE A 187 12.62 7.48 15.62
CA ILE A 187 12.73 8.32 14.42
C ILE A 187 13.03 9.78 14.80
N ALA A 188 12.24 10.36 15.70
CA ALA A 188 12.38 11.76 16.09
C ALA A 188 13.74 12.11 16.68
N ASN A 189 14.43 11.15 17.28
CA ASN A 189 15.73 11.34 17.95
C ASN A 189 16.93 10.81 17.13
N ALA A 190 16.70 10.26 15.94
CA ALA A 190 17.74 9.64 15.12
C ALA A 190 18.69 10.66 14.45
N GLY A 191 18.33 11.94 14.40
CA GLY A 191 19.13 12.95 13.72
C GLY A 191 19.26 12.66 12.22
N ALA A 192 20.48 12.51 11.72
CA ALA A 192 20.76 12.22 10.31
C ALA A 192 20.34 10.82 9.86
N ALA A 193 20.02 9.92 10.79
CA ALA A 193 19.56 8.56 10.49
C ALA A 193 18.02 8.42 10.55
N ASP A 194 17.27 9.52 10.52
CA ASP A 194 15.82 9.51 10.65
C ASP A 194 15.13 8.76 9.51
N ILE A 195 15.61 8.89 8.28
CA ILE A 195 15.12 8.14 7.11
C ILE A 195 15.33 6.63 7.32
N GLU A 196 16.53 6.23 7.76
CA GLU A 196 16.83 4.82 8.04
C GLU A 196 15.89 4.25 9.12
N GLN A 197 15.65 5.02 10.19
CA GLN A 197 14.71 4.61 11.24
C GLN A 197 13.26 4.55 10.73
N MET A 198 12.85 5.39 9.80
CA MET A 198 11.55 5.28 9.13
C MET A 198 11.45 3.98 8.33
N LEU A 199 12.48 3.62 7.54
CA LEU A 199 12.51 2.38 6.76
C LEU A 199 12.46 1.13 7.67
N VAL A 200 13.23 1.12 8.76
CA VAL A 200 13.20 0.04 9.78
C VAL A 200 11.81 -0.05 10.43
N MET A 201 11.18 1.07 10.72
CA MET A 201 9.83 1.11 11.28
C MET A 201 8.81 0.52 10.30
N LEU A 202 8.83 0.93 9.01
CA LEU A 202 7.94 0.40 7.97
C LEU A 202 8.07 -1.13 7.87
N LYS A 203 9.29 -1.64 7.77
CA LYS A 203 9.58 -3.09 7.77
C LYS A 203 8.99 -3.78 9.00
N THR A 204 9.26 -3.24 10.19
CA THR A 204 8.89 -3.88 11.46
C THR A 204 7.38 -3.91 11.67
N VAL A 205 6.70 -2.79 11.38
CA VAL A 205 5.25 -2.69 11.54
C VAL A 205 4.54 -3.57 10.52
N THR A 206 4.98 -3.56 9.25
CA THR A 206 4.38 -4.41 8.20
C THR A 206 4.55 -5.89 8.55
N ALA A 207 5.76 -6.34 8.93
CA ALA A 207 6.01 -7.72 9.32
C ALA A 207 5.13 -8.16 10.50
N ARG A 208 5.02 -7.32 11.53
CA ARG A 208 4.16 -7.55 12.70
C ARG A 208 2.70 -7.72 12.27
N ASP A 209 2.17 -6.78 11.49
CA ASP A 209 0.76 -6.74 11.12
C ASP A 209 0.39 -7.92 10.21
N VAL A 210 1.21 -8.22 9.21
CA VAL A 210 1.03 -9.40 8.35
C VAL A 210 1.08 -10.68 9.17
N THR A 211 2.05 -10.84 10.09
CA THR A 211 2.16 -12.03 10.96
C THR A 211 0.92 -12.22 11.83
N GLN A 212 0.40 -11.14 12.41
CA GLN A 212 -0.83 -11.19 13.21
C GLN A 212 -2.06 -11.59 12.38
N LEU A 213 -2.15 -11.10 11.14
CA LEU A 213 -3.22 -11.46 10.21
C LEU A 213 -3.13 -12.93 9.80
N LEU A 214 -1.93 -13.41 9.46
CA LEU A 214 -1.69 -14.83 9.16
C LEU A 214 -2.11 -15.77 10.29
N ALA A 215 -1.91 -15.37 11.54
CA ALA A 215 -2.34 -16.15 12.71
C ALA A 215 -3.87 -16.16 12.91
N LYS A 216 -4.56 -15.09 12.47
CA LYS A 216 -6.03 -14.95 12.59
C LYS A 216 -6.81 -15.57 11.44
N ARG A 217 -6.18 -15.73 10.28
CA ARG A 217 -6.84 -16.23 9.07
C ARG A 217 -6.54 -17.70 8.82
N GLY A 218 -7.46 -18.37 8.14
CA GLY A 218 -7.24 -19.77 7.73
C GLY A 218 -6.02 -19.91 6.80
N PRO A 219 -5.44 -21.14 6.70
CA PRO A 219 -4.19 -21.39 5.99
C PRO A 219 -4.25 -21.14 4.49
N GLU A 220 -5.44 -21.07 3.92
CA GLU A 220 -5.65 -20.85 2.48
C GLU A 220 -5.95 -19.38 2.12
N ARG A 221 -6.03 -18.49 3.11
CA ARG A 221 -6.29 -17.07 2.85
C ARG A 221 -5.00 -16.33 2.60
N LEU A 222 -5.00 -15.53 1.55
CA LEU A 222 -3.89 -14.67 1.15
C LEU A 222 -3.95 -13.36 1.95
N VAL A 223 -2.82 -12.94 2.51
CA VAL A 223 -2.59 -11.61 3.04
C VAL A 223 -1.69 -10.86 2.06
N VAL A 224 -2.10 -9.67 1.67
CA VAL A 224 -1.34 -8.82 0.75
C VAL A 224 -0.66 -7.70 1.53
N ALA A 225 0.61 -7.43 1.26
CA ALA A 225 1.31 -6.22 1.67
C ALA A 225 1.58 -5.37 0.42
N TYR A 226 1.32 -4.06 0.48
CA TYR A 226 1.50 -3.13 -0.63
C TYR A 226 2.29 -1.90 -0.18
N GLY A 227 3.40 -1.59 -0.85
CA GLY A 227 4.24 -0.46 -0.51
C GLY A 227 5.43 -0.28 -1.44
N GLY A 228 6.48 0.42 -0.97
CA GLY A 228 7.71 0.62 -1.73
C GLY A 228 8.50 -0.67 -1.95
N ALA A 229 9.03 -0.85 -3.15
CA ALA A 229 9.74 -2.06 -3.60
C ALA A 229 11.01 -2.43 -2.80
N MET A 230 11.47 -1.57 -1.89
CA MET A 230 12.62 -1.89 -1.02
C MET A 230 12.21 -2.74 0.19
N HIS A 231 10.92 -2.71 0.57
CA HIS A 231 10.45 -3.33 1.80
C HIS A 231 10.02 -4.79 1.64
N ASN A 232 9.78 -5.24 0.41
CA ASN A 232 9.27 -6.57 0.10
C ASN A 232 10.34 -7.55 -0.40
N ASP A 233 11.59 -7.12 -0.62
CA ASP A 233 12.68 -7.95 -1.17
C ASP A 233 12.81 -9.29 -0.42
N LEU A 234 12.67 -10.41 -1.14
CA LEU A 234 12.88 -11.75 -0.61
C LEU A 234 14.38 -12.03 -0.39
N VAL A 235 15.21 -11.48 -1.27
CA VAL A 235 16.67 -11.52 -1.19
C VAL A 235 17.21 -10.11 -1.21
N PRO A 236 17.17 -9.39 -0.07
CA PRO A 236 17.60 -8.01 0.00
C PRO A 236 19.06 -7.84 -0.42
N ARG A 237 19.34 -6.77 -1.16
CA ARG A 237 20.72 -6.41 -1.54
C ARG A 237 21.54 -6.07 -0.29
N GLU A 238 22.87 -6.14 -0.44
CA GLU A 238 23.80 -5.77 0.63
C GLU A 238 23.46 -4.39 1.23
N GLY A 239 23.45 -4.31 2.55
CA GLY A 239 23.08 -3.12 3.31
C GLY A 239 21.58 -2.80 3.35
N ARG A 240 20.69 -3.67 2.80
CA ARG A 240 19.23 -3.42 2.79
C ARG A 240 18.40 -4.45 3.55
N ALA A 241 19.04 -5.43 4.17
CA ALA A 241 18.34 -6.49 4.91
C ALA A 241 17.47 -5.95 6.05
N ASP A 242 17.88 -4.87 6.70
CA ASP A 242 17.15 -4.26 7.81
C ASP A 242 15.88 -3.51 7.36
N PHE A 243 15.73 -3.27 6.05
CA PHE A 243 14.60 -2.54 5.49
C PHE A 243 13.54 -3.46 4.86
N SER A 244 13.87 -4.77 4.65
CA SER A 244 12.92 -5.71 4.05
C SER A 244 12.31 -6.68 5.06
N PHE A 245 11.01 -6.88 4.95
CA PHE A 245 10.26 -7.91 5.70
C PHE A 245 10.20 -9.24 4.95
N GLY A 246 10.65 -9.30 3.69
CA GLY A 246 10.54 -10.49 2.83
C GLY A 246 11.09 -11.76 3.44
N PRO A 247 12.37 -11.80 3.90
CA PRO A 247 12.97 -12.99 4.49
C PRO A 247 12.25 -13.52 5.74
N GLU A 248 11.77 -12.58 6.59
CA GLU A 248 11.04 -12.91 7.81
C GLU A 248 9.68 -13.56 7.49
N LEU A 249 8.91 -12.95 6.59
CA LEU A 249 7.60 -13.45 6.21
C LEU A 249 7.67 -14.72 5.35
N ALA A 250 8.70 -14.89 4.52
CA ALA A 250 8.96 -16.13 3.80
C ALA A 250 9.21 -17.29 4.77
N LYS A 251 10.01 -17.08 5.80
CA LYS A 251 10.22 -18.06 6.87
C LYS A 251 8.92 -18.36 7.63
N ALA A 252 8.16 -17.35 8.01
CA ALA A 252 6.91 -17.50 8.74
C ALA A 252 5.83 -18.27 7.96
N THR A 253 5.91 -18.25 6.62
CA THR A 253 4.96 -18.93 5.73
C THR A 253 5.48 -20.23 5.12
N ALA A 254 6.64 -20.73 5.59
CA ALA A 254 7.31 -21.90 5.05
C ALA A 254 7.53 -21.82 3.52
N GLY A 255 7.97 -20.65 3.05
CA GLY A 255 8.24 -20.37 1.64
C GLY A 255 7.01 -19.96 0.80
N ARG A 256 5.80 -19.94 1.36
CA ARG A 256 4.58 -19.48 0.67
C ARG A 256 4.49 -17.95 0.66
N TYR A 257 5.54 -17.31 0.24
CA TYR A 257 5.70 -15.86 0.06
C TYR A 257 6.02 -15.57 -1.39
N VAL A 258 5.40 -14.57 -1.96
CA VAL A 258 5.72 -14.07 -3.30
C VAL A 258 6.04 -12.59 -3.20
N GLU A 259 7.22 -12.22 -3.69
CA GLU A 259 7.62 -10.86 -4.00
C GLU A 259 7.18 -10.52 -5.41
N LEU A 260 6.53 -9.37 -5.59
CA LEU A 260 6.12 -8.88 -6.90
C LEU A 260 6.33 -7.37 -6.99
N ASP A 261 7.35 -6.95 -7.70
CA ASP A 261 7.58 -5.54 -8.00
C ASP A 261 6.81 -5.10 -9.24
N LEU A 262 6.10 -3.99 -9.12
CA LEU A 262 5.34 -3.39 -10.20
C LEU A 262 6.13 -2.25 -10.84
N VAL A 263 6.42 -2.36 -12.12
CA VAL A 263 7.24 -1.39 -12.85
C VAL A 263 6.49 -0.83 -14.05
N ILE A 264 6.47 0.48 -14.17
CA ILE A 264 5.94 1.20 -15.31
C ILE A 264 7.10 1.49 -16.27
N PRO A 265 7.05 1.02 -17.53
CA PRO A 265 8.17 1.18 -18.45
C PRO A 265 8.52 2.64 -18.75
N GLU A 266 7.55 3.56 -18.66
CA GLU A 266 7.75 4.99 -18.82
C GLU A 266 8.58 5.63 -17.69
N GLN A 267 8.61 5.02 -16.51
CA GLN A 267 9.33 5.51 -15.32
C GLN A 267 10.76 4.95 -15.21
N ILE A 268 11.12 3.95 -16.02
CA ILE A 268 12.45 3.35 -15.99
C ILE A 268 13.48 4.37 -16.47
N LYS A 269 14.41 4.76 -15.58
CA LYS A 269 15.48 5.72 -15.84
C LYS A 269 16.82 5.00 -16.01
N ASP A 270 17.73 5.60 -16.76
CA ASP A 270 19.10 5.11 -16.89
C ASP A 270 19.99 5.77 -15.82
N THR A 271 19.81 5.39 -14.56
CA THR A 271 20.56 5.86 -13.41
C THR A 271 21.26 4.70 -12.71
N GLU A 272 22.28 5.00 -11.89
CA GLU A 272 23.00 3.99 -11.11
C GLU A 272 22.04 3.14 -10.25
N ALA A 273 21.05 3.79 -9.59
CA ALA A 273 20.07 3.10 -8.76
C ALA A 273 19.23 2.09 -9.57
N TRP A 274 18.83 2.42 -10.80
CA TRP A 274 18.11 1.51 -11.68
C TRP A 274 19.00 0.40 -12.23
N ARG A 275 20.23 0.73 -12.66
CA ARG A 275 21.20 -0.25 -13.16
C ARG A 275 21.62 -1.28 -12.12
N ALA A 276 21.55 -0.93 -10.83
CA ALA A 276 21.83 -1.83 -9.72
C ALA A 276 20.72 -2.85 -9.45
N LEU A 277 19.55 -2.74 -10.10
CA LEU A 277 18.46 -3.71 -9.97
C LEU A 277 18.81 -4.99 -10.74
N PRO A 278 18.61 -6.19 -10.16
CA PRO A 278 19.03 -7.46 -10.78
C PRO A 278 18.41 -7.69 -12.17
N TRP A 279 17.21 -7.21 -12.40
CA TRP A 279 16.48 -7.38 -13.64
C TRP A 279 16.82 -6.34 -14.72
N TYR A 280 17.37 -5.18 -14.33
CA TYR A 280 17.59 -4.04 -15.23
C TYR A 280 18.48 -4.38 -16.45
N PRO A 281 19.61 -5.12 -16.33
CA PRO A 281 20.45 -5.49 -17.48
C PRO A 281 19.69 -6.32 -18.52
N HIS A 282 18.66 -7.05 -18.11
CA HIS A 282 17.87 -7.95 -18.95
C HIS A 282 16.61 -7.26 -19.53
N TYR A 283 16.34 -6.02 -19.12
CA TYR A 283 15.25 -5.22 -19.65
C TYR A 283 15.67 -4.48 -20.91
N SER A 284 14.99 -4.76 -22.03
CA SER A 284 15.17 -3.99 -23.27
C SER A 284 14.07 -2.96 -23.44
N LYS A 285 14.44 -1.70 -23.54
CA LYS A 285 13.47 -0.61 -23.83
C LYS A 285 12.76 -0.79 -25.17
N SER A 286 13.41 -1.44 -26.13
CA SER A 286 12.84 -1.73 -27.45
C SER A 286 11.79 -2.84 -27.45
N SER A 287 11.83 -3.72 -26.44
CA SER A 287 10.84 -4.78 -26.27
C SER A 287 9.60 -4.35 -25.49
N ALA A 288 9.63 -3.17 -24.84
CA ALA A 288 8.49 -2.62 -24.15
C ALA A 288 7.42 -2.18 -25.16
N GLY A 289 6.55 -3.11 -25.49
CA GLY A 289 5.43 -2.95 -26.42
C GLY A 289 4.08 -3.02 -25.70
N THR A 290 3.15 -3.70 -26.36
CA THR A 290 1.80 -3.94 -25.85
C THR A 290 1.71 -5.09 -24.83
N ASP A 291 2.78 -5.90 -24.70
CA ASP A 291 2.82 -7.03 -23.78
C ASP A 291 3.27 -6.62 -22.37
N ALA A 292 2.80 -7.35 -21.38
CA ALA A 292 3.35 -7.33 -20.03
C ALA A 292 4.51 -8.30 -19.92
N TYR A 293 5.57 -7.93 -19.22
CA TYR A 293 6.73 -8.80 -18.98
C TYR A 293 6.80 -9.19 -17.52
N LEU A 294 6.99 -10.49 -17.25
CA LEU A 294 7.24 -11.02 -15.93
C LEU A 294 8.65 -11.61 -15.93
N LEU A 295 9.55 -11.03 -15.15
CA LEU A 295 10.90 -11.54 -14.94
C LEU A 295 10.98 -12.17 -13.54
N SER A 296 11.67 -13.31 -13.43
CA SER A 296 11.92 -13.97 -12.13
C SER A 296 13.42 -13.97 -11.87
N TRP A 297 13.89 -13.13 -10.97
CA TRP A 297 15.32 -13.01 -10.65
C TRP A 297 15.77 -13.93 -9.51
N ALA A 298 14.80 -14.45 -8.72
CA ALA A 298 15.00 -15.51 -7.74
C ALA A 298 13.68 -16.31 -7.62
N PRO A 299 13.69 -17.54 -7.03
CA PRO A 299 12.46 -18.28 -6.77
C PRO A 299 11.45 -17.43 -5.99
N HIS A 300 10.22 -17.31 -6.51
CA HIS A 300 9.14 -16.50 -5.93
C HIS A 300 9.40 -14.98 -5.84
N ALA A 301 10.44 -14.50 -6.51
CA ALA A 301 10.73 -13.07 -6.64
C ALA A 301 10.56 -12.63 -8.10
N TYR A 302 9.58 -11.78 -8.33
CA TYR A 302 9.15 -11.37 -9.66
C TYR A 302 9.17 -9.86 -9.83
N VAL A 303 9.39 -9.45 -11.08
CA VAL A 303 9.16 -8.07 -11.53
C VAL A 303 8.15 -8.11 -12.66
N LEU A 304 7.02 -7.45 -12.49
CA LEU A 304 5.99 -7.25 -13.50
C LEU A 304 6.17 -5.87 -14.13
N ILE A 305 6.60 -5.86 -15.38
CA ILE A 305 6.66 -4.64 -16.19
C ILE A 305 5.36 -4.52 -16.96
N PHE A 306 4.62 -3.44 -16.70
CA PHE A 306 3.36 -3.18 -17.41
C PHE A 306 3.55 -2.92 -18.91
N PRO A 307 2.52 -3.15 -19.74
CA PRO A 307 2.51 -2.65 -21.11
C PRO A 307 2.69 -1.14 -21.13
N ARG A 308 3.32 -0.60 -22.17
CA ARG A 308 3.31 0.86 -22.39
C ARG A 308 1.88 1.34 -22.63
N GLU A 309 1.58 2.50 -22.08
CA GLU A 309 0.36 3.19 -22.50
C GLU A 309 0.51 3.66 -23.95
N PRO A 310 -0.54 3.54 -24.76
CA PRO A 310 -0.53 4.18 -26.08
C PRO A 310 -0.24 5.68 -25.89
N ALA A 311 0.69 6.21 -26.69
CA ALA A 311 0.90 7.65 -26.69
C ALA A 311 -0.45 8.32 -26.91
N ALA A 312 -0.82 9.27 -26.04
CA ALA A 312 -2.04 10.05 -26.23
C ALA A 312 -2.02 10.57 -27.68
N ALA A 313 -3.02 10.17 -28.48
CA ALA A 313 -3.14 10.70 -29.81
C ALA A 313 -3.14 12.23 -29.69
N GLU A 314 -2.13 12.89 -30.27
CA GLU A 314 -2.07 14.35 -30.29
C GLU A 314 -3.44 14.84 -30.73
N ALA A 315 -4.16 15.52 -29.85
CA ALA A 315 -5.39 16.17 -30.21
C ALA A 315 -5.01 17.16 -31.32
N LYS A 316 -5.33 16.82 -32.58
CA LYS A 316 -5.14 17.72 -33.69
C LYS A 316 -5.86 19.02 -33.35
N PRO A 317 -5.18 20.16 -33.47
CA PRO A 317 -5.74 21.47 -33.17
C PRO A 317 -6.94 21.80 -34.08
#